data_c82cd5c0622be73662008593a0ad22d2
#
_entry.id   c82cd5c0622be73662008593a0ad22d2
#
_cell.length_a   1.000
_cell.length_b   1.000
_cell.length_c   1.000
_cell.angle_alpha   90.00
_cell.angle_beta   90.00
_cell.angle_gamma   90.00
#
_symmetry.space_group_name_H-M   'P 1'
#
loop_
_entity.id
_entity.type
_entity.pdbx_description
1 polymer ?
#
loop_
_entity_poly.entity_id
_entity_poly.type
_entity_poly.pdbx_seq_one_letter_code
_entity_poly.pdbx_strand_id
1 'polypeptide(L)'
;MGTPHRLLKQACCGKGTPQGGFKGDAHRKISALRGSRTTATGNQETMLRYIAKRLIFMVPLLLGITIVCFAVMHLAPGSPTDLQTQMNPRASVEMKQRLRALYDLDKPLPVQYFLWVKKIAVFDLGTSFSTDRRPVADKIKERLPITILLNVLSLSLIMIVAIPLGVLSAVHKDSLFDRIAGVFVFTGFAVPTFWLALLLMILFGIQLGWLPISGIRSLNYEYFPPGMAFWDFVKHLIMPVLLSAFGGLAGLSRYMRANMLEVIRQDYILTAKAKGLSENNVIYRHALRNALLPVITILGLSVPGLIGGSVIFETVFAIPGMGQLFYMAVMARDYPVVMGILFIGAALTLLGNLLADVSYALADPRIRVS
;
A
#
# COMPACT_ATOMS: atom_id res chain seq x y z
N MET A 1 33.99 20.45 56.54
CA MET A 1 33.43 21.75 56.98
C MET A 1 32.13 21.93 56.23
N GLY A 2 30.91 21.95 56.70
CA GLY A 2 30.27 22.04 57.99
C GLY A 2 28.81 21.76 57.73
N THR A 3 28.25 20.84 58.40
CA THR A 3 26.82 20.77 58.80
C THR A 3 26.55 21.89 59.78
N PRO A 4 25.34 22.17 60.32
CA PRO A 4 24.16 21.37 60.49
C PRO A 4 22.78 22.12 60.66
N HIS A 5 21.71 21.29 60.82
CA HIS A 5 20.64 21.37 61.86
C HIS A 5 19.45 22.36 61.82
N ARG A 6 18.33 21.72 62.11
CA ARG A 6 17.14 22.08 62.95
C ARG A 6 15.94 22.70 62.19
N LEU A 7 14.69 22.30 62.45
CA LEU A 7 13.86 21.91 63.62
C LEU A 7 12.57 21.28 63.10
N LEU A 8 12.14 20.21 63.50
CA LEU A 8 11.29 19.63 64.53
C LEU A 8 10.16 20.53 65.10
N LYS A 9 8.97 19.86 65.09
CA LYS A 9 7.82 20.00 65.99
C LYS A 9 6.79 21.09 65.66
N GLN A 10 5.56 20.64 65.36
CA GLN A 10 4.51 20.62 66.38
C GLN A 10 3.27 19.82 65.90
N ALA A 11 2.90 18.92 66.78
CA ALA A 11 1.63 18.19 66.79
C ALA A 11 0.55 19.11 67.39
N CYS A 12 -0.69 18.90 67.05
CA CYS A 12 -1.78 18.63 68.02
C CYS A 12 -3.15 18.71 67.35
N CYS A 13 -3.86 17.63 67.50
CA CYS A 13 -5.25 17.45 67.97
C CYS A 13 -6.35 18.43 67.45
N GLY A 14 -7.34 17.87 66.77
CA GLY A 14 -8.67 18.42 66.57
C GLY A 14 -9.65 17.31 66.23
N LYS A 15 -10.33 16.78 67.25
CA LYS A 15 -11.49 15.90 67.11
C LYS A 15 -12.65 16.66 66.47
N GLY A 16 -13.28 16.10 65.42
CA GLY A 16 -14.52 16.60 64.85
C GLY A 16 -15.33 15.43 64.25
N THR A 17 -16.46 15.17 64.83
CA THR A 17 -17.48 14.15 64.54
C THR A 17 -18.01 14.19 63.11
N PRO A 18 -18.49 13.05 62.56
CA PRO A 18 -19.08 12.98 61.23
C PRO A 18 -20.60 13.24 61.28
N GLN A 19 -21.05 14.24 60.60
CA GLN A 19 -22.48 14.36 60.25
C GLN A 19 -22.66 14.84 58.81
N GLY A 20 -23.43 14.08 58.06
CA GLY A 20 -24.30 14.61 57.02
C GLY A 20 -23.78 14.63 55.61
N GLY A 21 -24.33 13.80 54.74
CA GLY A 21 -24.29 14.10 53.29
C GLY A 21 -24.52 13.00 52.28
N PHE A 22 -25.56 12.21 52.42
CA PHE A 22 -25.94 11.16 51.42
C PHE A 22 -26.62 11.74 50.15
N LYS A 23 -26.36 12.99 49.80
CA LYS A 23 -26.94 13.65 48.60
C LYS A 23 -25.92 13.99 47.51
N GLY A 24 -24.61 13.72 47.70
CA GLY A 24 -23.57 14.13 46.76
C GLY A 24 -23.32 13.17 45.58
N ASP A 25 -23.66 11.86 45.74
CA ASP A 25 -23.26 10.83 44.76
C ASP A 25 -24.17 10.71 43.52
N ALA A 26 -25.44 11.06 43.64
CA ALA A 26 -26.37 11.05 42.52
C ALA A 26 -26.07 12.14 41.49
N HIS A 27 -25.70 13.32 41.93
CA HIS A 27 -25.32 14.46 41.06
C HIS A 27 -23.96 14.24 40.36
N ARG A 28 -23.00 13.55 40.98
CA ARG A 28 -21.72 13.17 40.34
C ARG A 28 -21.90 12.10 39.26
N LYS A 29 -22.78 11.12 39.45
CA LYS A 29 -23.09 10.11 38.44
C LYS A 29 -23.83 10.66 37.23
N ILE A 30 -24.72 11.63 37.41
CA ILE A 30 -25.47 12.28 36.33
C ILE A 30 -24.55 13.22 35.53
N SER A 31 -23.63 13.94 36.18
CA SER A 31 -22.66 14.77 35.47
C SER A 31 -21.61 13.95 34.69
N ALA A 32 -21.22 12.76 35.21
CA ALA A 32 -20.32 11.84 34.50
C ALA A 32 -20.98 11.23 33.28
N LEU A 33 -22.29 10.88 33.30
CA LEU A 33 -23.05 10.39 32.18
C LEU A 33 -23.37 11.44 31.12
N ARG A 34 -23.47 12.73 31.54
CA ARG A 34 -23.62 13.85 30.60
C ARG A 34 -22.29 14.18 29.89
N GLY A 35 -21.16 14.08 30.60
CA GLY A 35 -19.82 14.32 30.06
C GLY A 35 -19.41 13.25 29.00
N SER A 36 -19.88 11.99 29.14
CA SER A 36 -19.55 10.94 28.20
C SER A 36 -20.30 11.05 26.86
N ARG A 37 -21.49 11.62 26.84
CA ARG A 37 -22.26 11.85 25.59
C ARG A 37 -21.74 13.04 24.79
N THR A 38 -21.27 14.09 25.43
CA THR A 38 -20.71 15.28 24.75
C THR A 38 -19.32 15.02 24.16
N THR A 39 -18.54 14.10 24.73
CA THR A 39 -17.23 13.72 24.17
C THR A 39 -17.36 12.82 22.93
N ALA A 40 -18.40 11.98 22.84
CA ALA A 40 -18.62 11.11 21.68
C ALA A 40 -19.12 11.89 20.43
N THR A 41 -20.02 12.86 20.62
CA THR A 41 -20.49 13.74 19.53
C THR A 41 -19.40 14.71 19.07
N GLY A 42 -18.61 15.28 19.96
CA GLY A 42 -17.47 16.12 19.60
C GLY A 42 -16.39 15.41 18.79
N ASN A 43 -16.15 14.13 19.05
CA ASN A 43 -15.19 13.32 18.29
C ASN A 43 -15.70 12.98 16.87
N GLN A 44 -17.00 12.77 16.71
CA GLN A 44 -17.60 12.49 15.39
C GLN A 44 -17.60 13.74 14.51
N GLU A 45 -17.91 14.91 15.04
CA GLU A 45 -17.87 16.17 14.28
C GLU A 45 -16.44 16.54 13.84
N THR A 46 -15.43 16.33 14.70
CA THR A 46 -14.03 16.56 14.34
C THR A 46 -13.55 15.58 13.26
N MET A 47 -13.95 14.30 13.31
CA MET A 47 -13.61 13.29 12.30
C MET A 47 -14.24 13.62 10.96
N LEU A 48 -15.52 13.99 10.93
CA LEU A 48 -16.23 14.35 9.69
C LEU A 48 -15.58 15.58 9.02
N ARG A 49 -15.24 16.59 9.83
CA ARG A 49 -14.55 17.80 9.36
C ARG A 49 -13.16 17.47 8.80
N TYR A 50 -12.43 16.55 9.44
CA TYR A 50 -11.13 16.08 8.94
C TYR A 50 -11.26 15.40 7.58
N ILE A 51 -12.19 14.46 7.45
CA ILE A 51 -12.43 13.74 6.18
C ILE A 51 -12.83 14.74 5.08
N ALA A 52 -13.74 15.65 5.37
CA ALA A 52 -14.18 16.69 4.42
C ALA A 52 -13.00 17.57 3.97
N LYS A 53 -12.18 18.05 4.92
CA LYS A 53 -10.99 18.84 4.63
C LYS A 53 -10.01 18.06 3.73
N ARG A 54 -9.76 16.78 4.03
CA ARG A 54 -8.89 15.92 3.24
C ARG A 54 -9.43 15.72 1.82
N LEU A 55 -10.72 15.44 1.66
CA LEU A 55 -11.38 15.30 0.36
C LEU A 55 -11.27 16.59 -0.48
N ILE A 56 -11.45 17.75 0.14
CA ILE A 56 -11.30 19.04 -0.55
C ILE A 56 -9.84 19.24 -1.03
N PHE A 57 -8.85 18.89 -0.20
CA PHE A 57 -7.44 19.00 -0.60
C PHE A 57 -7.00 17.95 -1.63
N MET A 58 -7.70 16.81 -1.74
CA MET A 58 -7.44 15.82 -2.77
C MET A 58 -7.72 16.36 -4.18
N VAL A 59 -8.70 17.26 -4.33
CA VAL A 59 -9.08 17.81 -5.65
C VAL A 59 -7.93 18.60 -6.29
N PRO A 60 -7.36 19.65 -5.64
CA PRO A 60 -6.24 20.39 -6.25
C PRO A 60 -5.00 19.51 -6.43
N LEU A 61 -4.76 18.53 -5.54
CA LEU A 61 -3.66 17.59 -5.70
C LEU A 61 -3.86 16.69 -6.93
N LEU A 62 -5.05 16.15 -7.13
CA LEU A 62 -5.40 15.38 -8.33
C LEU A 62 -5.23 16.23 -9.59
N LEU A 63 -5.72 17.47 -9.58
CA LEU A 63 -5.53 18.39 -10.72
C LEU A 63 -4.05 18.63 -10.99
N GLY A 64 -3.22 18.86 -9.95
CA GLY A 64 -1.78 19.01 -10.11
C GLY A 64 -1.12 17.78 -10.74
N ILE A 65 -1.46 16.58 -10.26
CA ILE A 65 -0.95 15.32 -10.82
C ILE A 65 -1.37 15.17 -12.28
N THR A 66 -2.64 15.43 -12.60
CA THR A 66 -3.14 15.30 -13.98
C THR A 66 -2.51 16.29 -14.94
N ILE A 67 -2.21 17.54 -14.51
CA ILE A 67 -1.47 18.51 -15.30
C ILE A 67 -0.06 17.99 -15.62
N VAL A 68 0.65 17.49 -14.62
CA VAL A 68 2.00 16.96 -14.81
C VAL A 68 1.98 15.75 -15.74
N CYS A 69 1.07 14.81 -15.54
CA CYS A 69 0.92 13.62 -16.39
C CYS A 69 0.60 14.02 -17.85
N PHE A 70 -0.33 14.95 -18.04
CA PHE A 70 -0.69 15.45 -19.35
C PHE A 70 0.49 16.15 -20.05
N ALA A 71 1.22 17.00 -19.32
CA ALA A 71 2.38 17.70 -19.85
C ALA A 71 3.50 16.71 -20.25
N VAL A 72 3.86 15.77 -19.39
CA VAL A 72 4.88 14.75 -19.66
C VAL A 72 4.53 13.93 -20.90
N MET A 73 3.26 13.56 -21.05
CA MET A 73 2.81 12.77 -22.19
C MET A 73 2.91 13.53 -23.51
N HIS A 74 2.56 14.83 -23.52
CA HIS A 74 2.62 15.64 -24.71
C HIS A 74 4.03 16.16 -25.04
N LEU A 75 4.95 16.18 -24.07
CA LEU A 75 6.36 16.46 -24.28
C LEU A 75 7.12 15.25 -24.86
N ALA A 76 6.59 14.04 -24.71
CA ALA A 76 7.19 12.84 -25.29
C ALA A 76 7.19 12.94 -26.84
N PRO A 77 8.32 12.62 -27.51
CA PRO A 77 8.44 12.77 -28.97
C PRO A 77 7.49 11.83 -29.72
N GLY A 78 6.79 12.36 -30.75
CA GLY A 78 5.86 11.65 -31.63
C GLY A 78 4.39 11.80 -31.26
N SER A 79 3.50 11.35 -32.13
CA SER A 79 2.04 11.46 -31.94
C SER A 79 1.35 10.08 -31.98
N PRO A 80 0.17 9.93 -31.37
CA PRO A 80 -0.62 8.69 -31.45
C PRO A 80 -0.93 8.28 -32.88
N THR A 81 -1.14 9.25 -33.74
CA THR A 81 -1.45 9.02 -35.17
C THR A 81 -0.25 8.54 -35.99
N ASP A 82 0.98 8.77 -35.50
CA ASP A 82 2.19 8.37 -36.25
C ASP A 82 2.36 6.84 -36.29
N LEU A 83 2.10 6.16 -35.16
CA LEU A 83 2.15 4.69 -35.11
C LEU A 83 1.09 4.04 -36.00
N GLN A 84 -0.14 4.54 -35.97
CA GLN A 84 -1.22 4.02 -36.81
C GLN A 84 -0.95 4.23 -38.31
N THR A 85 -0.30 5.34 -38.68
CA THR A 85 0.05 5.62 -40.08
C THR A 85 1.32 4.92 -40.54
N GLN A 86 2.30 4.67 -39.65
CA GLN A 86 3.49 3.88 -39.95
C GLN A 86 3.16 2.41 -40.26
N MET A 87 2.17 1.83 -39.60
CA MET A 87 1.70 0.48 -39.86
C MET A 87 0.90 0.35 -41.17
N ASN A 88 0.48 1.46 -41.75
CA ASN A 88 -0.21 1.51 -43.03
C ASN A 88 0.48 2.50 -44.00
N PRO A 89 1.44 2.04 -44.81
CA PRO A 89 2.18 2.92 -45.74
C PRO A 89 1.32 3.64 -46.78
N ARG A 90 0.07 3.16 -46.97
CA ARG A 90 -0.91 3.80 -47.87
C ARG A 90 -1.83 4.79 -47.15
N ALA A 91 -1.63 5.05 -45.86
CA ALA A 91 -2.42 6.01 -45.14
C ALA A 91 -2.14 7.41 -45.70
N SER A 92 -3.14 8.02 -46.32
CA SER A 92 -3.06 9.36 -46.89
C SER A 92 -2.90 10.42 -45.80
N VAL A 93 -2.35 11.58 -46.18
CA VAL A 93 -2.29 12.77 -45.28
C VAL A 93 -3.68 13.11 -44.72
N GLU A 94 -4.71 12.91 -45.54
CA GLU A 94 -6.11 13.13 -45.16
C GLU A 94 -6.57 12.18 -44.05
N MET A 95 -6.17 10.90 -44.07
CA MET A 95 -6.46 9.95 -43.01
C MET A 95 -5.82 10.39 -41.69
N LYS A 96 -4.58 10.85 -41.72
CA LYS A 96 -3.89 11.37 -40.54
C LYS A 96 -4.59 12.62 -39.97
N GLN A 97 -5.05 13.53 -40.83
CA GLN A 97 -5.82 14.70 -40.40
C GLN A 97 -7.17 14.32 -39.80
N ARG A 98 -7.90 13.38 -40.38
CA ARG A 98 -9.18 12.87 -39.85
C ARG A 98 -8.99 12.21 -38.47
N LEU A 99 -7.93 11.42 -38.29
CA LEU A 99 -7.61 10.83 -36.99
C LEU A 99 -7.26 11.89 -35.92
N ARG A 100 -6.49 12.92 -36.32
CA ARG A 100 -6.20 14.04 -35.42
C ARG A 100 -7.45 14.80 -34.99
N ALA A 101 -8.36 15.09 -35.92
CA ALA A 101 -9.64 15.74 -35.60
C ALA A 101 -10.54 14.83 -34.73
N LEU A 102 -10.57 13.53 -35.01
CA LEU A 102 -11.37 12.56 -34.23
C LEU A 102 -10.95 12.48 -32.76
N TYR A 103 -9.66 12.65 -32.49
CA TYR A 103 -9.08 12.56 -31.16
C TYR A 103 -8.83 13.93 -30.50
N ASP A 104 -9.38 15.01 -31.08
CA ASP A 104 -9.18 16.38 -30.62
C ASP A 104 -7.70 16.84 -30.56
N LEU A 105 -6.79 16.15 -31.28
CA LEU A 105 -5.36 16.42 -31.26
C LEU A 105 -4.97 17.65 -32.15
N ASP A 106 -5.91 18.19 -32.88
CA ASP A 106 -5.79 19.43 -33.65
C ASP A 106 -5.99 20.70 -32.81
N LYS A 107 -6.57 20.55 -31.60
CA LYS A 107 -6.84 21.66 -30.70
C LYS A 107 -5.61 22.07 -29.90
N PRO A 108 -5.53 23.34 -29.41
CA PRO A 108 -4.47 23.80 -28.51
C PRO A 108 -4.42 22.91 -27.22
N LEU A 109 -3.22 22.64 -26.70
CA LEU A 109 -3.02 21.77 -25.52
C LEU A 109 -3.89 22.15 -24.31
N PRO A 110 -4.07 23.43 -23.92
CA PRO A 110 -4.95 23.79 -22.82
C PRO A 110 -6.41 23.36 -23.05
N VAL A 111 -6.87 23.41 -24.30
CA VAL A 111 -8.24 23.00 -24.67
C VAL A 111 -8.38 21.48 -24.58
N GLN A 112 -7.39 20.73 -25.08
CA GLN A 112 -7.35 19.26 -24.96
C GLN A 112 -7.40 18.84 -23.49
N TYR A 113 -6.58 19.47 -22.62
CA TYR A 113 -6.58 19.20 -21.17
C TYR A 113 -7.95 19.49 -20.54
N PHE A 114 -8.54 20.66 -20.83
CA PHE A 114 -9.86 21.02 -20.27
C PHE A 114 -10.96 20.06 -20.71
N LEU A 115 -10.99 19.65 -21.98
CA LEU A 115 -11.95 18.67 -22.49
C LEU A 115 -11.76 17.31 -21.81
N TRP A 116 -10.53 16.88 -21.59
CA TRP A 116 -10.22 15.65 -20.90
C TRP A 116 -10.67 15.71 -19.43
N VAL A 117 -10.35 16.79 -18.69
CA VAL A 117 -10.78 16.99 -17.29
C VAL A 117 -12.30 16.98 -17.17
N LYS A 118 -13.01 17.61 -18.12
CA LYS A 118 -14.46 17.60 -18.15
C LYS A 118 -15.04 16.18 -18.29
N LYS A 119 -14.45 15.32 -19.14
CA LYS A 119 -14.83 13.91 -19.27
C LYS A 119 -14.56 13.15 -17.97
N ILE A 120 -13.38 13.32 -17.37
CA ILE A 120 -13.03 12.67 -16.10
C ILE A 120 -13.97 13.06 -14.95
N ALA A 121 -14.45 14.32 -14.91
CA ALA A 121 -15.37 14.77 -13.87
C ALA A 121 -16.72 14.02 -13.88
N VAL A 122 -17.09 13.41 -15.01
CA VAL A 122 -18.26 12.52 -15.16
C VAL A 122 -17.86 11.03 -15.24
N PHE A 123 -16.65 10.68 -14.80
CA PHE A 123 -16.08 9.33 -14.85
C PHE A 123 -15.97 8.72 -16.25
N ASP A 124 -15.98 9.53 -17.30
CA ASP A 124 -15.70 9.09 -18.65
C ASP A 124 -14.19 9.14 -18.93
N LEU A 125 -13.56 7.97 -18.91
CA LEU A 125 -12.13 7.81 -19.22
C LEU A 125 -11.84 7.84 -20.73
N GLY A 126 -12.87 7.91 -21.57
CA GLY A 126 -12.76 7.86 -23.01
C GLY A 126 -12.53 6.47 -23.57
N THR A 127 -12.19 6.43 -24.85
CA THR A 127 -11.89 5.21 -25.62
C THR A 127 -10.42 5.13 -25.98
N SER A 128 -9.88 3.92 -25.97
CA SER A 128 -8.51 3.60 -26.37
C SER A 128 -8.25 4.03 -27.83
N PHE A 129 -7.06 4.53 -28.09
CA PHE A 129 -6.61 4.83 -29.46
C PHE A 129 -6.15 3.56 -30.21
N SER A 130 -6.05 2.41 -29.54
CA SER A 130 -5.71 1.15 -30.19
C SER A 130 -6.81 0.73 -31.18
N THR A 131 -6.49 -0.24 -32.04
CA THR A 131 -7.38 -0.71 -33.12
C THR A 131 -8.72 -1.25 -32.61
N ASP A 132 -8.77 -1.75 -31.38
CA ASP A 132 -9.97 -2.30 -30.74
C ASP A 132 -10.95 -1.21 -30.26
N ARG A 133 -10.51 0.04 -30.12
CA ARG A 133 -11.31 1.21 -29.69
C ARG A 133 -12.19 0.95 -28.46
N ARG A 134 -11.77 0.03 -27.60
CA ARG A 134 -12.53 -0.33 -26.40
C ARG A 134 -12.52 0.81 -25.37
N PRO A 135 -13.59 0.95 -24.54
CA PRO A 135 -13.61 1.87 -23.43
C PRO A 135 -12.41 1.62 -22.47
N VAL A 136 -11.75 2.68 -22.05
CA VAL A 136 -10.59 2.59 -21.14
C VAL A 136 -11.00 1.94 -19.81
N ALA A 137 -12.20 2.27 -19.32
CA ALA A 137 -12.73 1.69 -18.09
C ALA A 137 -12.81 0.15 -18.15
N ASP A 138 -13.20 -0.42 -19.29
CA ASP A 138 -13.32 -1.86 -19.47
C ASP A 138 -11.95 -2.53 -19.49
N LYS A 139 -10.97 -1.94 -20.20
CA LYS A 139 -9.58 -2.41 -20.17
C LYS A 139 -9.00 -2.45 -18.75
N ILE A 140 -9.28 -1.42 -17.95
CA ILE A 140 -8.82 -1.36 -16.57
C ILE A 140 -9.53 -2.41 -15.70
N LYS A 141 -10.85 -2.55 -15.81
CA LYS A 141 -11.63 -3.55 -15.06
C LYS A 141 -11.16 -4.97 -15.30
N GLU A 142 -10.75 -5.30 -16.51
CA GLU A 142 -10.23 -6.65 -16.86
C GLU A 142 -8.86 -6.92 -16.23
N ARG A 143 -8.01 -5.90 -16.10
CA ARG A 143 -6.62 -6.02 -15.63
C ARG A 143 -6.46 -5.88 -14.13
N LEU A 144 -7.32 -5.09 -13.50
CA LEU A 144 -7.24 -4.76 -12.08
C LEU A 144 -7.29 -5.97 -11.15
N PRO A 145 -8.17 -6.98 -11.33
CA PRO A 145 -8.29 -8.11 -10.40
C PRO A 145 -6.99 -8.92 -10.28
N ILE A 146 -6.29 -9.17 -11.38
CA ILE A 146 -5.05 -9.95 -11.33
C ILE A 146 -3.91 -9.18 -10.65
N THR A 147 -3.83 -7.87 -10.88
CA THR A 147 -2.86 -7.01 -10.18
C THR A 147 -3.11 -6.99 -8.68
N ILE A 148 -4.37 -6.80 -8.26
CA ILE A 148 -4.73 -6.85 -6.84
C ILE A 148 -4.38 -8.21 -6.24
N LEU A 149 -4.73 -9.30 -6.90
CA LEU A 149 -4.42 -10.66 -6.44
C LEU A 149 -2.92 -10.87 -6.22
N LEU A 150 -2.09 -10.50 -7.20
CA LEU A 150 -0.64 -10.62 -7.10
C LEU A 150 -0.08 -9.80 -5.93
N ASN A 151 -0.52 -8.55 -5.79
CA ASN A 151 -0.05 -7.66 -4.73
C ASN A 151 -0.51 -8.14 -3.34
N VAL A 152 -1.75 -8.61 -3.20
CA VAL A 152 -2.27 -9.18 -1.95
C VAL A 152 -1.51 -10.44 -1.56
N LEU A 153 -1.27 -11.36 -2.51
CA LEU A 153 -0.50 -12.58 -2.24
C LEU A 153 0.95 -12.24 -1.86
N SER A 154 1.58 -11.31 -2.56
CA SER A 154 2.95 -10.87 -2.26
C SER A 154 3.03 -10.20 -0.89
N LEU A 155 2.10 -9.30 -0.56
CA LEU A 155 2.05 -8.65 0.75
C LEU A 155 1.79 -9.65 1.88
N SER A 156 0.88 -10.61 1.66
CA SER A 156 0.61 -11.68 2.61
C SER A 156 1.85 -12.54 2.86
N LEU A 157 2.57 -12.90 1.80
CA LEU A 157 3.82 -13.65 1.90
C LEU A 157 4.90 -12.85 2.67
N ILE A 158 5.02 -11.55 2.38
CA ILE A 158 5.92 -10.67 3.13
C ILE A 158 5.60 -10.70 4.63
N MET A 159 4.34 -10.57 4.99
CA MET A 159 3.91 -10.57 6.40
C MET A 159 4.19 -11.91 7.09
N ILE A 160 3.79 -13.01 6.45
CA ILE A 160 3.92 -14.36 7.01
C ILE A 160 5.39 -14.75 7.22
N VAL A 161 6.30 -14.28 6.36
CA VAL A 161 7.71 -14.66 6.43
C VAL A 161 8.55 -13.61 7.16
N ALA A 162 8.40 -12.32 6.86
CA ALA A 162 9.27 -11.28 7.39
C ALA A 162 9.06 -11.03 8.89
N ILE A 163 7.82 -11.14 9.38
CA ILE A 163 7.55 -10.93 10.81
C ILE A 163 8.23 -12.02 11.66
N PRO A 164 8.00 -13.33 11.45
CA PRO A 164 8.70 -14.37 12.20
C PRO A 164 10.22 -14.30 12.05
N LEU A 165 10.72 -14.05 10.82
CA LEU A 165 12.15 -13.92 10.56
C LEU A 165 12.78 -12.79 11.38
N GLY A 166 12.14 -11.60 11.41
CA GLY A 166 12.61 -10.46 12.18
C GLY A 166 12.54 -10.68 13.69
N VAL A 167 11.47 -11.32 14.18
CA VAL A 167 11.33 -11.67 15.61
C VAL A 167 12.42 -12.66 16.03
N LEU A 168 12.60 -13.76 15.29
CA LEU A 168 13.60 -14.79 15.61
C LEU A 168 15.01 -14.22 15.54
N SER A 169 15.32 -13.37 14.56
CA SER A 169 16.61 -12.67 14.47
C SER A 169 16.86 -11.73 15.65
N ALA A 170 15.83 -11.11 16.21
CA ALA A 170 15.96 -10.23 17.37
C ALA A 170 16.17 -11.03 18.67
N VAL A 171 15.40 -12.12 18.84
CA VAL A 171 15.48 -13.00 20.02
C VAL A 171 16.83 -13.71 20.08
N HIS A 172 17.31 -14.23 18.95
CA HIS A 172 18.62 -14.90 18.84
C HIS A 172 19.69 -13.97 18.25
N LYS A 173 19.74 -12.75 18.77
CA LYS A 173 20.70 -11.73 18.33
C LYS A 173 22.14 -12.29 18.35
N ASP A 174 22.92 -11.94 17.31
CA ASP A 174 24.32 -12.31 17.08
C ASP A 174 24.55 -13.83 16.90
N SER A 175 23.50 -14.64 16.83
CA SER A 175 23.55 -16.07 16.51
C SER A 175 23.86 -16.32 15.03
N LEU A 176 24.16 -17.59 14.69
CA LEU A 176 24.32 -18.01 13.29
C LEU A 176 23.04 -17.74 12.46
N PHE A 177 21.86 -17.97 13.05
CA PHE A 177 20.58 -17.67 12.42
C PHE A 177 20.45 -16.18 12.05
N ASP A 178 20.76 -15.29 12.99
CA ASP A 178 20.70 -13.83 12.77
C ASP A 178 21.68 -13.39 11.67
N ARG A 179 22.88 -13.96 11.63
CA ARG A 179 23.87 -13.68 10.58
C ARG A 179 23.39 -14.16 9.20
N ILE A 180 22.85 -15.38 9.09
CA ILE A 180 22.30 -15.91 7.84
C ILE A 180 21.09 -15.06 7.38
N ALA A 181 20.17 -14.74 8.28
CA ALA A 181 19.07 -13.85 7.99
C ALA A 181 19.55 -12.48 7.51
N GLY A 182 20.62 -11.94 8.12
CA GLY A 182 21.26 -10.70 7.68
C GLY A 182 21.82 -10.78 6.27
N VAL A 183 22.50 -11.87 5.90
CA VAL A 183 23.01 -12.10 4.54
C VAL A 183 21.84 -12.19 3.55
N PHE A 184 20.77 -12.93 3.89
CA PHE A 184 19.57 -13.02 3.06
C PHE A 184 18.94 -11.62 2.80
N VAL A 185 18.78 -10.83 3.85
CA VAL A 185 18.29 -9.45 3.76
C VAL A 185 19.20 -8.59 2.88
N PHE A 186 20.52 -8.68 3.07
CA PHE A 186 21.49 -7.93 2.26
C PHE A 186 21.39 -8.32 0.77
N THR A 187 21.31 -9.62 0.48
CA THR A 187 21.12 -10.13 -0.89
C THR A 187 19.82 -9.60 -1.52
N GLY A 188 18.75 -9.53 -0.72
CA GLY A 188 17.45 -9.00 -1.17
C GLY A 188 17.50 -7.53 -1.60
N PHE A 189 18.43 -6.74 -1.05
CA PHE A 189 18.64 -5.36 -1.48
C PHE A 189 19.67 -5.21 -2.59
N ALA A 190 20.68 -6.08 -2.64
CA ALA A 190 21.80 -5.96 -3.56
C ALA A 190 21.46 -6.48 -4.97
N VAL A 191 20.60 -7.48 -5.08
CA VAL A 191 20.27 -8.13 -6.36
C VAL A 191 19.08 -7.44 -7.02
N PRO A 192 19.21 -6.95 -8.28
CA PRO A 192 18.08 -6.43 -9.01
C PRO A 192 17.02 -7.52 -9.21
N THR A 193 15.80 -7.27 -8.70
CA THR A 193 14.74 -8.28 -8.67
C THR A 193 14.32 -8.77 -10.05
N PHE A 194 14.35 -7.91 -11.09
CA PHE A 194 14.08 -8.32 -12.48
C PHE A 194 15.14 -9.28 -13.02
N TRP A 195 16.41 -9.08 -12.67
CA TRP A 195 17.50 -9.98 -13.07
C TRP A 195 17.36 -11.34 -12.40
N LEU A 196 17.05 -11.33 -11.09
CA LEU A 196 16.72 -12.56 -10.37
C LEU A 196 15.53 -13.28 -10.98
N ALA A 197 14.50 -12.54 -11.43
CA ALA A 197 13.34 -13.10 -12.13
C ALA A 197 13.76 -13.90 -13.37
N LEU A 198 14.59 -13.30 -14.23
CA LEU A 198 15.07 -13.95 -15.44
C LEU A 198 15.89 -15.22 -15.14
N LEU A 199 16.76 -15.16 -14.12
CA LEU A 199 17.54 -16.34 -13.70
C LEU A 199 16.65 -17.47 -13.18
N LEU A 200 15.64 -17.17 -12.37
CA LEU A 200 14.74 -18.18 -11.84
C LEU A 200 13.81 -18.74 -12.92
N MET A 201 13.41 -17.92 -13.91
CA MET A 201 12.68 -18.40 -15.09
C MET A 201 13.52 -19.42 -15.89
N ILE A 202 14.81 -19.14 -16.10
CA ILE A 202 15.72 -20.07 -16.78
C ILE A 202 15.87 -21.35 -15.96
N LEU A 203 16.12 -21.24 -14.65
CA LEU A 203 16.35 -22.39 -13.78
C LEU A 203 15.08 -23.24 -13.64
N PHE A 204 14.00 -22.66 -13.13
CA PHE A 204 12.78 -23.41 -12.80
C PHE A 204 11.85 -23.64 -13.98
N GLY A 205 11.87 -22.74 -14.97
CA GLY A 205 11.01 -22.84 -16.14
C GLY A 205 11.62 -23.64 -17.27
N ILE A 206 12.89 -23.37 -17.63
CA ILE A 206 13.53 -23.98 -18.79
C ILE A 206 14.32 -25.24 -18.42
N GLN A 207 15.23 -25.14 -17.42
CA GLN A 207 16.14 -26.25 -17.10
C GLN A 207 15.43 -27.36 -16.32
N LEU A 208 14.66 -27.02 -15.29
CA LEU A 208 13.97 -27.98 -14.44
C LEU A 208 12.54 -28.31 -14.94
N GLY A 209 11.90 -27.40 -15.68
CA GLY A 209 10.53 -27.58 -16.15
C GLY A 209 9.47 -27.66 -15.03
N TRP A 210 9.78 -27.13 -13.84
CA TRP A 210 8.89 -27.25 -12.68
C TRP A 210 7.79 -26.21 -12.67
N LEU A 211 8.09 -24.99 -13.13
CA LEU A 211 7.18 -23.84 -13.08
C LEU A 211 7.02 -23.22 -14.49
N PRO A 212 5.84 -22.72 -14.83
CA PRO A 212 5.62 -22.02 -16.09
C PRO A 212 6.41 -20.71 -16.15
N ILE A 213 6.84 -20.33 -17.35
CA ILE A 213 7.71 -19.16 -17.58
C ILE A 213 6.89 -17.87 -17.69
N SER A 214 5.66 -17.93 -18.20
CA SER A 214 4.89 -16.75 -18.55
C SER A 214 3.38 -16.98 -18.53
N GLY A 215 2.62 -15.90 -18.45
CA GLY A 215 1.16 -15.95 -18.42
C GLY A 215 0.60 -16.26 -17.03
N ILE A 216 -0.72 -16.37 -16.96
CA ILE A 216 -1.46 -16.74 -15.75
C ILE A 216 -2.11 -18.11 -15.83
N ARG A 217 -2.03 -18.76 -17.00
CA ARG A 217 -2.64 -20.05 -17.33
C ARG A 217 -1.91 -20.69 -18.50
N SER A 218 -1.93 -22.01 -18.54
CA SER A 218 -1.45 -22.78 -19.71
C SER A 218 -2.35 -22.62 -20.92
N LEU A 219 -1.80 -22.82 -22.13
CA LEU A 219 -2.58 -22.71 -23.37
C LEU A 219 -3.76 -23.69 -23.43
N ASN A 220 -3.62 -24.85 -22.80
CA ASN A 220 -4.64 -25.90 -22.75
C ASN A 220 -5.57 -25.81 -21.54
N TYR A 221 -5.57 -24.67 -20.84
CA TYR A 221 -6.32 -24.48 -19.59
C TYR A 221 -7.82 -24.80 -19.71
N GLU A 222 -8.43 -24.49 -20.84
CA GLU A 222 -9.86 -24.72 -21.09
C GLU A 222 -10.25 -26.21 -21.05
N TYR A 223 -9.30 -27.10 -21.31
CA TYR A 223 -9.52 -28.56 -21.30
C TYR A 223 -9.20 -29.20 -19.94
N PHE A 224 -8.76 -28.40 -18.94
CA PHE A 224 -8.39 -28.94 -17.64
C PHE A 224 -9.63 -29.16 -16.75
N PRO A 225 -9.68 -30.30 -16.03
CA PRO A 225 -10.66 -30.44 -14.95
C PRO A 225 -10.42 -29.40 -13.87
N PRO A 226 -11.44 -29.01 -13.06
CA PRO A 226 -11.38 -27.89 -12.12
C PRO A 226 -10.17 -27.93 -11.17
N GLY A 227 -9.80 -29.11 -10.67
CA GLY A 227 -8.64 -29.26 -9.79
C GLY A 227 -7.30 -28.99 -10.49
N MET A 228 -7.16 -29.46 -11.74
CA MET A 228 -5.95 -29.23 -12.53
C MET A 228 -5.84 -27.77 -12.97
N ALA A 229 -6.96 -27.16 -13.33
CA ALA A 229 -7.06 -25.76 -13.69
C ALA A 229 -6.64 -24.85 -12.51
N PHE A 230 -7.06 -25.16 -11.28
CA PHE A 230 -6.65 -24.45 -10.08
C PHE A 230 -5.13 -24.57 -9.83
N TRP A 231 -4.57 -25.79 -9.92
CA TRP A 231 -3.14 -25.98 -9.73
C TRP A 231 -2.29 -25.36 -10.82
N ASP A 232 -2.77 -25.35 -12.07
CA ASP A 232 -2.12 -24.64 -13.17
C ASP A 232 -2.03 -23.13 -12.86
N PHE A 233 -3.14 -22.54 -12.47
CA PHE A 233 -3.16 -21.12 -12.07
C PHE A 233 -2.22 -20.84 -10.89
N VAL A 234 -2.22 -21.66 -9.84
CA VAL A 234 -1.31 -21.52 -8.69
C VAL A 234 0.16 -21.58 -9.14
N LYS A 235 0.53 -22.53 -9.98
CA LYS A 235 1.91 -22.66 -10.49
C LYS A 235 2.37 -21.41 -11.23
N HIS A 236 1.49 -20.76 -12.01
CA HIS A 236 1.81 -19.52 -12.72
C HIS A 236 2.02 -18.33 -11.77
N LEU A 237 1.43 -18.35 -10.57
CA LEU A 237 1.58 -17.28 -9.58
C LEU A 237 2.81 -17.43 -8.69
N ILE A 238 3.38 -18.63 -8.54
CA ILE A 238 4.48 -18.89 -7.59
C ILE A 238 5.66 -17.95 -7.82
N MET A 239 6.26 -17.98 -9.02
CA MET A 239 7.45 -17.15 -9.31
C MET A 239 7.16 -15.64 -9.22
N PRO A 240 6.09 -15.10 -9.84
CA PRO A 240 5.76 -13.70 -9.73
C PRO A 240 5.55 -13.23 -8.28
N VAL A 241 4.82 -14.00 -7.46
CA VAL A 241 4.54 -13.66 -6.07
C VAL A 241 5.81 -13.69 -5.21
N LEU A 242 6.63 -14.75 -5.34
CA LEU A 242 7.89 -14.87 -4.60
C LEU A 242 8.84 -13.72 -4.91
N LEU A 243 8.98 -13.37 -6.18
CA LEU A 243 9.90 -12.31 -6.61
C LEU A 243 9.38 -10.91 -6.26
N SER A 244 8.07 -10.67 -6.40
CA SER A 244 7.48 -9.41 -5.96
C SER A 244 7.59 -9.21 -4.45
N ALA A 245 7.53 -10.31 -3.68
CA ALA A 245 7.71 -10.27 -2.22
C ALA A 245 9.16 -10.11 -1.79
N PHE A 246 10.15 -10.51 -2.60
CA PHE A 246 11.55 -10.67 -2.18
C PHE A 246 12.16 -9.40 -1.56
N GLY A 247 12.04 -8.26 -2.24
CA GLY A 247 12.53 -6.98 -1.71
C GLY A 247 11.80 -6.53 -0.45
N GLY A 248 10.48 -6.74 -0.40
CA GLY A 248 9.65 -6.44 0.77
C GLY A 248 9.97 -7.31 1.98
N LEU A 249 10.28 -8.59 1.75
CA LEU A 249 10.75 -9.52 2.80
C LEU A 249 12.02 -9.00 3.47
N ALA A 250 13.01 -8.59 2.67
CA ALA A 250 14.26 -8.04 3.16
C ALA A 250 14.03 -6.77 4.01
N GLY A 251 13.24 -5.83 3.50
CA GLY A 251 12.93 -4.57 4.17
C GLY A 251 12.20 -4.76 5.49
N LEU A 252 11.09 -5.49 5.46
CA LEU A 252 10.23 -5.66 6.63
C LEU A 252 10.87 -6.52 7.71
N SER A 253 11.62 -7.59 7.37
CA SER A 253 12.31 -8.42 8.37
C SER A 253 13.36 -7.63 9.14
N ARG A 254 14.15 -6.78 8.45
CA ARG A 254 15.11 -5.88 9.09
C ARG A 254 14.42 -4.88 10.02
N TYR A 255 13.32 -4.29 9.55
CA TYR A 255 12.54 -3.34 10.32
C TYR A 255 11.93 -3.99 11.58
N MET A 256 11.34 -5.18 11.42
CA MET A 256 10.78 -5.93 12.53
C MET A 256 11.84 -6.33 13.56
N ARG A 257 13.03 -6.76 13.10
CA ARG A 257 14.18 -7.05 13.98
C ARG A 257 14.57 -5.82 14.80
N ALA A 258 14.67 -4.64 14.18
CA ALA A 258 15.03 -3.41 14.85
C ALA A 258 14.00 -3.02 15.93
N ASN A 259 12.71 -3.05 15.58
CA ASN A 259 11.62 -2.77 16.51
C ASN A 259 11.60 -3.75 17.69
N MET A 260 11.79 -5.05 17.44
CA MET A 260 11.84 -6.06 18.51
C MET A 260 13.01 -5.81 19.45
N LEU A 261 14.20 -5.50 18.95
CA LEU A 261 15.38 -5.20 19.78
C LEU A 261 15.18 -3.95 20.65
N GLU A 262 14.48 -2.94 20.13
CA GLU A 262 14.13 -1.75 20.89
C GLU A 262 13.14 -2.07 22.01
N VAL A 263 12.07 -2.79 21.68
CA VAL A 263 11.00 -3.14 22.63
C VAL A 263 11.49 -4.07 23.73
N ILE A 264 12.34 -5.07 23.42
CA ILE A 264 12.89 -6.02 24.42
C ILE A 264 13.68 -5.32 25.51
N ARG A 265 14.24 -4.13 25.24
CA ARG A 265 15.04 -3.34 26.19
C ARG A 265 14.20 -2.43 27.10
N GLN A 266 12.88 -2.35 26.91
CA GLN A 266 12.03 -1.45 27.69
C GLN A 266 11.79 -1.96 29.12
N ASP A 267 11.61 -1.06 30.07
CA ASP A 267 11.47 -1.35 31.50
C ASP A 267 10.29 -2.26 31.82
N TYR A 268 9.17 -2.16 31.09
CA TYR A 268 8.03 -3.02 31.30
C TYR A 268 8.31 -4.49 30.94
N ILE A 269 9.22 -4.76 30.00
CA ILE A 269 9.70 -6.11 29.65
C ILE A 269 10.60 -6.64 30.75
N LEU A 270 11.48 -5.82 31.31
CA LEU A 270 12.29 -6.19 32.49
C LEU A 270 11.40 -6.52 33.67
N THR A 271 10.36 -5.73 33.90
CA THR A 271 9.36 -5.99 34.97
C THR A 271 8.62 -7.29 34.72
N ALA A 272 8.24 -7.61 33.49
CA ALA A 272 7.59 -8.89 33.16
C ALA A 272 8.49 -10.10 33.44
N LYS A 273 9.79 -10.01 33.10
CA LYS A 273 10.80 -11.01 33.43
C LYS A 273 10.99 -11.16 34.95
N ALA A 274 11.07 -10.05 35.70
CA ALA A 274 11.23 -10.05 37.15
C ALA A 274 10.03 -10.68 37.87
N LYS A 275 8.82 -10.65 37.28
CA LYS A 275 7.62 -11.33 37.77
C LYS A 275 7.60 -12.81 37.49
N GLY A 276 8.64 -13.40 36.88
CA GLY A 276 8.77 -14.81 36.61
C GLY A 276 7.96 -15.33 35.41
N LEU A 277 7.53 -14.43 34.52
CA LEU A 277 6.86 -14.87 33.29
C LEU A 277 7.82 -15.65 32.40
N SER A 278 7.34 -16.71 31.74
CA SER A 278 8.11 -17.50 30.80
C SER A 278 8.59 -16.62 29.61
N GLU A 279 9.77 -16.94 29.10
CA GLU A 279 10.39 -16.18 28.01
C GLU A 279 9.47 -16.06 26.78
N ASN A 280 8.78 -17.13 26.41
CA ASN A 280 7.80 -17.11 25.31
C ASN A 280 6.66 -16.13 25.57
N ASN A 281 6.13 -16.05 26.79
CA ASN A 281 5.09 -15.08 27.12
C ASN A 281 5.61 -13.65 27.05
N VAL A 282 6.84 -13.41 27.52
CA VAL A 282 7.47 -12.09 27.44
C VAL A 282 7.66 -11.66 25.99
N ILE A 283 8.16 -12.55 25.12
CA ILE A 283 8.44 -12.27 23.72
C ILE A 283 7.14 -12.11 22.92
N TYR A 284 6.27 -13.13 22.91
CA TYR A 284 5.13 -13.13 21.97
C TYR A 284 3.92 -12.34 22.49
N ARG A 285 3.69 -12.27 23.79
CA ARG A 285 2.53 -11.57 24.35
C ARG A 285 2.80 -10.12 24.74
N HIS A 286 4.02 -9.81 25.22
CA HIS A 286 4.37 -8.46 25.67
C HIS A 286 5.21 -7.70 24.64
N ALA A 287 6.31 -8.26 24.15
CA ALA A 287 7.18 -7.55 23.23
C ALA A 287 6.61 -7.47 21.82
N LEU A 288 6.21 -8.59 21.22
CA LEU A 288 5.72 -8.64 19.84
C LEU A 288 4.51 -7.72 19.62
N ARG A 289 3.55 -7.69 20.54
CA ARG A 289 2.36 -6.85 20.43
C ARG A 289 2.70 -5.39 20.23
N ASN A 290 3.70 -4.88 20.96
CA ASN A 290 4.12 -3.49 20.84
C ASN A 290 5.04 -3.26 19.64
N ALA A 291 5.89 -4.21 19.31
CA ALA A 291 6.76 -4.14 18.15
C ALA A 291 5.99 -4.22 16.80
N LEU A 292 4.78 -4.76 16.79
CA LEU A 292 3.90 -4.80 15.62
C LEU A 292 3.20 -3.46 15.32
N LEU A 293 3.08 -2.54 16.27
CA LEU A 293 2.36 -1.28 16.05
C LEU A 293 2.88 -0.50 14.82
N PRO A 294 4.21 -0.28 14.66
CA PRO A 294 4.71 0.37 13.46
C PRO A 294 4.53 -0.46 12.18
N VAL A 295 4.48 -1.80 12.28
CA VAL A 295 4.24 -2.69 11.13
C VAL A 295 2.81 -2.54 10.63
N ILE A 296 1.82 -2.44 11.54
CA ILE A 296 0.42 -2.16 11.18
C ILE A 296 0.32 -0.84 10.42
N THR A 297 1.11 0.15 10.82
CA THR A 297 1.22 1.44 10.13
C THR A 297 1.68 1.25 8.68
N ILE A 298 2.78 0.51 8.47
CA ILE A 298 3.30 0.22 7.13
C ILE A 298 2.27 -0.52 6.28
N LEU A 299 1.52 -1.46 6.88
CA LEU A 299 0.44 -2.17 6.20
C LEU A 299 -0.66 -1.21 5.69
N GLY A 300 -1.11 -0.31 6.55
CA GLY A 300 -2.10 0.70 6.15
C GLY A 300 -1.61 1.55 4.97
N LEU A 301 -0.35 1.97 4.99
CA LEU A 301 0.29 2.73 3.91
C LEU A 301 0.55 1.91 2.63
N SER A 302 0.52 0.57 2.70
CA SER A 302 0.70 -0.30 1.54
C SER A 302 -0.57 -0.51 0.73
N VAL A 303 -1.75 -0.24 1.29
CA VAL A 303 -3.05 -0.45 0.64
C VAL A 303 -3.17 0.26 -0.72
N PRO A 304 -2.76 1.54 -0.87
CA PRO A 304 -2.78 2.20 -2.17
C PRO A 304 -1.92 1.49 -3.24
N GLY A 305 -0.79 0.93 -2.82
CA GLY A 305 0.13 0.21 -3.70
C GLY A 305 -0.44 -1.10 -4.28
N LEU A 306 -1.49 -1.66 -3.66
CA LEU A 306 -2.11 -2.90 -4.14
C LEU A 306 -2.72 -2.79 -5.54
N ILE A 307 -3.02 -1.58 -5.98
CA ILE A 307 -3.73 -1.31 -7.24
C ILE A 307 -2.76 -0.89 -8.36
N GLY A 308 -1.59 -0.35 -7.99
CA GLY A 308 -0.65 0.27 -8.93
C GLY A 308 -0.02 -0.67 -9.95
N GLY A 309 0.03 -1.96 -9.69
CA GLY A 309 0.71 -2.95 -10.53
C GLY A 309 2.22 -2.77 -10.63
N SER A 310 2.91 -3.79 -11.09
CA SER A 310 4.34 -3.72 -11.39
C SER A 310 4.58 -3.83 -12.88
N VAL A 311 4.97 -2.72 -13.52
CA VAL A 311 5.30 -2.70 -14.96
C VAL A 311 6.34 -3.76 -15.29
N ILE A 312 7.39 -3.89 -14.47
CA ILE A 312 8.50 -4.80 -14.74
C ILE A 312 8.04 -6.26 -14.60
N PHE A 313 7.48 -6.64 -13.45
CA PHE A 313 7.10 -8.04 -13.21
C PHE A 313 5.98 -8.52 -14.12
N GLU A 314 4.94 -7.70 -14.28
CA GLU A 314 3.82 -8.07 -15.14
C GLU A 314 4.24 -8.20 -16.62
N THR A 315 5.20 -7.37 -17.08
CA THR A 315 5.74 -7.47 -18.44
C THR A 315 6.67 -8.66 -18.59
N VAL A 316 7.60 -8.88 -17.65
CA VAL A 316 8.57 -9.99 -17.70
C VAL A 316 7.85 -11.35 -17.66
N PHE A 317 6.86 -11.50 -16.80
CA PHE A 317 6.05 -12.73 -16.70
C PHE A 317 4.86 -12.77 -17.66
N ALA A 318 4.69 -11.78 -18.54
CA ALA A 318 3.55 -11.64 -19.45
C ALA A 318 2.19 -11.79 -18.74
N ILE A 319 2.07 -11.23 -17.53
CA ILE A 319 0.85 -11.25 -16.74
C ILE A 319 -0.05 -10.11 -17.19
N PRO A 320 -1.32 -10.38 -17.54
CA PRO A 320 -2.24 -9.35 -18.02
C PRO A 320 -2.77 -8.49 -16.88
N GLY A 321 -1.90 -7.68 -16.26
CA GLY A 321 -2.23 -6.76 -15.18
C GLY A 321 -2.19 -5.29 -15.59
N MET A 322 -2.32 -4.40 -14.59
CA MET A 322 -2.35 -2.94 -14.77
C MET A 322 -1.00 -2.38 -15.23
N GLY A 323 0.12 -2.91 -14.71
CA GLY A 323 1.45 -2.48 -15.09
C GLY A 323 1.78 -2.85 -16.53
N GLN A 324 1.41 -4.05 -16.99
CA GLN A 324 1.55 -4.46 -18.38
C GLN A 324 0.67 -3.60 -19.29
N LEU A 325 -0.59 -3.34 -18.91
CA LEU A 325 -1.49 -2.47 -19.67
C LEU A 325 -0.89 -1.06 -19.81
N PHE A 326 -0.36 -0.51 -18.73
CA PHE A 326 0.32 0.79 -18.75
C PHE A 326 1.51 0.80 -19.71
N TYR A 327 2.39 -0.19 -19.63
CA TYR A 327 3.55 -0.32 -20.51
C TYR A 327 3.16 -0.39 -21.98
N MET A 328 2.20 -1.25 -22.30
CA MET A 328 1.69 -1.40 -23.68
C MET A 328 1.06 -0.08 -24.19
N ALA A 329 0.28 0.59 -23.33
CA ALA A 329 -0.34 1.86 -23.69
C ALA A 329 0.68 2.98 -23.91
N VAL A 330 1.74 3.04 -23.11
CA VAL A 330 2.85 4.00 -23.30
C VAL A 330 3.57 3.74 -24.63
N MET A 331 3.91 2.48 -24.91
CA MET A 331 4.57 2.10 -26.16
C MET A 331 3.70 2.35 -27.40
N ALA A 332 2.39 2.11 -27.27
CA ALA A 332 1.41 2.41 -28.33
C ALA A 332 0.98 3.88 -28.40
N ARG A 333 1.45 4.74 -27.48
CA ARG A 333 1.01 6.14 -27.34
C ARG A 333 -0.52 6.27 -27.22
N ASP A 334 -1.13 5.35 -26.49
CA ASP A 334 -2.55 5.34 -26.21
C ASP A 334 -2.84 6.30 -25.05
N TYR A 335 -2.92 7.60 -25.35
CA TYR A 335 -3.08 8.66 -24.35
C TYR A 335 -4.27 8.45 -23.43
N PRO A 336 -5.49 8.09 -23.90
CA PRO A 336 -6.62 7.85 -23.00
C PRO A 336 -6.34 6.75 -21.98
N VAL A 337 -5.73 5.64 -22.40
CA VAL A 337 -5.42 4.51 -21.49
C VAL A 337 -4.36 4.92 -20.47
N VAL A 338 -3.26 5.55 -20.89
CA VAL A 338 -2.19 6.02 -19.99
C VAL A 338 -2.75 7.01 -18.98
N MET A 339 -3.47 8.05 -19.44
CA MET A 339 -4.06 9.07 -18.57
C MET A 339 -5.11 8.50 -17.63
N GLY A 340 -5.94 7.55 -18.11
CA GLY A 340 -6.93 6.85 -17.30
C GLY A 340 -6.30 6.04 -16.19
N ILE A 341 -5.23 5.28 -16.46
CA ILE A 341 -4.49 4.50 -15.45
C ILE A 341 -3.85 5.42 -14.42
N LEU A 342 -3.17 6.49 -14.85
CA LEU A 342 -2.52 7.44 -13.94
C LEU A 342 -3.54 8.16 -13.06
N PHE A 343 -4.66 8.58 -13.62
CA PHE A 343 -5.74 9.23 -12.86
C PHE A 343 -6.33 8.28 -11.80
N ILE A 344 -6.72 7.06 -12.21
CA ILE A 344 -7.26 6.06 -11.27
C ILE A 344 -6.23 5.70 -10.21
N GLY A 345 -4.97 5.48 -10.60
CA GLY A 345 -3.89 5.20 -9.67
C GLY A 345 -3.70 6.31 -8.63
N ALA A 346 -3.69 7.57 -9.07
CA ALA A 346 -3.60 8.73 -8.18
C ALA A 346 -4.82 8.84 -7.26
N ALA A 347 -6.04 8.73 -7.80
CA ALA A 347 -7.27 8.80 -7.02
C ALA A 347 -7.34 7.70 -5.95
N LEU A 348 -7.02 6.46 -6.33
CA LEU A 348 -7.02 5.33 -5.40
C LEU A 348 -5.89 5.43 -4.36
N THR A 349 -4.74 5.98 -4.72
CA THR A 349 -3.65 6.27 -3.76
C THR A 349 -4.10 7.30 -2.72
N LEU A 350 -4.74 8.38 -3.14
CA LEU A 350 -5.25 9.39 -2.23
C LEU A 350 -6.37 8.85 -1.32
N LEU A 351 -7.29 8.06 -1.87
CA LEU A 351 -8.33 7.39 -1.11
C LEU A 351 -7.75 6.37 -0.12
N GLY A 352 -6.77 5.59 -0.53
CA GLY A 352 -6.08 4.64 0.32
C GLY A 352 -5.35 5.31 1.49
N ASN A 353 -4.69 6.45 1.24
CA ASN A 353 -4.07 7.25 2.29
C ASN A 353 -5.13 7.80 3.27
N LEU A 354 -6.26 8.27 2.75
CA LEU A 354 -7.37 8.73 3.60
C LEU A 354 -7.92 7.58 4.47
N LEU A 355 -8.10 6.39 3.89
CA LEU A 355 -8.53 5.21 4.64
C LEU A 355 -7.53 4.81 5.71
N ALA A 356 -6.23 4.87 5.41
CA ALA A 356 -5.17 4.63 6.39
C ALA A 356 -5.24 5.63 7.54
N ASP A 357 -5.33 6.93 7.25
CA ASP A 357 -5.43 8.00 8.26
C ASP A 357 -6.67 7.83 9.16
N VAL A 358 -7.82 7.51 8.57
CA VAL A 358 -9.07 7.23 9.32
C VAL A 358 -8.90 5.98 10.20
N SER A 359 -8.28 4.92 9.68
CA SER A 359 -8.03 3.70 10.43
C SER A 359 -7.11 3.94 11.63
N TYR A 360 -6.10 4.80 11.50
CA TYR A 360 -5.25 5.23 12.62
C TYR A 360 -6.03 6.00 13.67
N ALA A 361 -6.83 6.96 13.25
CA ALA A 361 -7.65 7.76 14.17
C ALA A 361 -8.65 6.89 14.96
N LEU A 362 -9.12 5.78 14.37
CA LEU A 362 -9.99 4.80 15.03
C LEU A 362 -9.23 3.86 15.96
N ALA A 363 -8.00 3.48 15.59
CA ALA A 363 -7.18 2.52 16.36
C ALA A 363 -6.53 3.14 17.58
N ASP A 364 -6.12 4.41 17.51
CA ASP A 364 -5.52 5.15 18.64
C ASP A 364 -6.20 6.50 18.87
N PRO A 365 -7.14 6.58 19.83
CA PRO A 365 -7.85 7.83 20.17
C PRO A 365 -6.94 8.91 20.77
N ARG A 366 -5.66 8.61 21.03
CA ARG A 366 -4.67 9.59 21.51
C ARG A 366 -4.08 10.42 20.36
N ILE A 367 -4.17 9.97 19.14
CA ILE A 367 -3.79 10.72 17.94
C ILE A 367 -4.89 11.76 17.72
N ARG A 368 -4.70 12.96 18.25
CA ARG A 368 -5.59 14.09 17.93
C ARG A 368 -5.41 14.41 16.45
N VAL A 369 -6.46 14.19 15.69
CA VAL A 369 -6.57 14.63 14.30
C VAL A 369 -6.66 16.14 14.30
N SER A 370 -5.51 16.83 14.14
CA SER A 370 -5.40 18.28 14.05
C SER A 370 -5.48 18.75 12.60
#